data_0347fce6a3e8f8ecde8eed3a08faadc7
#
_entry.id   0347fce6a3e8f8ecde8eed3a08faadc7
#
_cell.length_a   1.000
_cell.length_b   1.000
_cell.length_c   1.000
_cell.angle_alpha   90.00
_cell.angle_beta   90.00
_cell.angle_gamma   90.00
#
_symmetry.space_group_name_H-M   'P 1'
#
loop_
_entity.id
_entity.type
_entity.pdbx_description
1 polymer ?
#
loop_
_entity_poly.entity_id
_entity_poly.type
_entity_poly.pdbx_seq_one_letter_code
_entity_poly.pdbx_strand_id
1 'polypeptide(L)'
;MDFFKNINFTKVLKIAIGTGIAIIIAEFLGLKYVSSAGIITLLSIQDTKKSTIKIALKRIAGFVVSMFIAFVMFNTIGYNVPAFICYLLVFVSICIFFEMYESLSPCAVLVIHIMFEKYMNIGVVRNEALLMLIGASVGIILNMYMPRNLAHIREYQAKIEDEIRIILDKLVVFLKDEKEKLEYDFDALEKIIDDAVAKSYTDKDNILSYDLKYFIDYMEMRKSQIMVLRYIFMQGSNMNSRPAQARDIADFLQNLIPKLHESNNAVNALLDLYFVKEKHRSSELPKTVTEFEDRATLRSVLVNIEQFLEIKREFVENISEEEKKMFWK
;
A
#
# COMPACT_ATOMS: atom_id res chain seq x y z
N MET A 1 -14.99 22.95 8.40
CA MET A 1 -14.51 22.14 9.54
C MET A 1 -13.70 20.91 9.08
N ASP A 2 -13.46 20.76 7.76
CA ASP A 2 -12.78 19.60 7.17
C ASP A 2 -11.24 19.75 7.03
N PHE A 3 -10.69 20.93 7.31
CA PHE A 3 -9.26 21.20 7.20
C PHE A 3 -8.40 20.37 8.18
N PHE A 4 -8.93 20.04 9.36
CA PHE A 4 -8.23 19.24 10.38
C PHE A 4 -8.26 17.73 10.15
N LYS A 5 -9.13 17.22 9.27
CA LYS A 5 -9.26 15.77 9.00
C LYS A 5 -8.08 15.18 8.23
N ASN A 6 -7.35 16.00 7.48
CA ASN A 6 -6.21 15.58 6.66
C ASN A 6 -4.83 15.75 7.33
N ILE A 7 -4.78 16.29 8.57
CA ILE A 7 -3.51 16.51 9.27
C ILE A 7 -3.15 15.25 10.05
N ASN A 8 -2.05 14.60 9.67
CA ASN A 8 -1.47 13.52 10.48
C ASN A 8 -0.80 14.13 11.73
N PHE A 9 -1.60 14.34 12.77
CA PHE A 9 -1.16 14.96 14.02
C PHE A 9 0.02 14.21 14.68
N THR A 10 0.04 12.89 14.56
CA THR A 10 1.15 12.05 15.05
C THR A 10 2.45 12.39 14.35
N LYS A 11 2.42 12.62 13.04
CA LYS A 11 3.61 13.03 12.26
C LYS A 11 4.07 14.42 12.67
N VAL A 12 3.14 15.36 12.82
CA VAL A 12 3.45 16.73 13.28
C VAL A 12 4.14 16.71 14.65
N LEU A 13 3.60 15.94 15.60
CA LEU A 13 4.15 15.80 16.94
C LEU A 13 5.55 15.16 16.94
N LYS A 14 5.76 14.11 16.14
CA LYS A 14 7.07 13.48 15.97
C LYS A 14 8.11 14.45 15.42
N ILE A 15 7.75 15.24 14.41
CA ILE A 15 8.64 16.23 13.80
C ILE A 15 9.01 17.27 14.85
N ALA A 16 8.04 17.86 15.55
CA ALA A 16 8.28 18.91 16.54
C ALA A 16 9.14 18.43 17.70
N ILE A 17 8.76 17.32 18.35
CA ILE A 17 9.50 16.73 19.47
C ILE A 17 10.89 16.27 19.03
N GLY A 18 10.98 15.60 17.89
CA GLY A 18 12.25 15.09 17.37
C GLY A 18 13.25 16.18 17.07
N THR A 19 12.79 17.26 16.45
CA THR A 19 13.62 18.44 16.18
C THR A 19 14.17 19.00 17.50
N GLY A 20 13.34 19.17 18.52
CA GLY A 20 13.75 19.66 19.85
C GLY A 20 14.76 18.73 20.52
N ILE A 21 14.50 17.43 20.54
CA ILE A 21 15.41 16.42 21.11
C ILE A 21 16.79 16.46 20.42
N ALA A 22 16.83 16.52 19.09
CA ALA A 22 18.10 16.58 18.36
C ALA A 22 18.91 17.83 18.68
N ILE A 23 18.27 18.99 18.82
CA ILE A 23 18.93 20.23 19.22
C ILE A 23 19.50 20.09 20.63
N ILE A 24 18.72 19.61 21.59
CA ILE A 24 19.15 19.43 22.99
C ILE A 24 20.36 18.46 23.08
N ILE A 25 20.34 17.35 22.34
CA ILE A 25 21.46 16.40 22.30
C ILE A 25 22.71 17.09 21.73
N ALA A 26 22.58 17.81 20.61
CA ALA A 26 23.70 18.52 20.00
C ALA A 26 24.28 19.61 20.91
N GLU A 27 23.44 20.33 21.64
CA GLU A 27 23.83 21.33 22.63
C GLU A 27 24.56 20.70 23.81
N PHE A 28 24.02 19.61 24.37
CA PHE A 28 24.65 18.87 25.46
C PHE A 28 26.06 18.35 25.11
N LEU A 29 26.28 17.99 23.84
CA LEU A 29 27.60 17.58 23.32
C LEU A 29 28.52 18.76 22.99
N GLY A 30 28.10 20.00 23.21
CA GLY A 30 28.87 21.20 22.94
C GLY A 30 29.18 21.43 21.45
N LEU A 31 28.31 20.95 20.56
CA LEU A 31 28.52 21.13 19.13
C LEU A 31 28.21 22.55 18.68
N LYS A 32 28.86 23.01 17.62
CA LYS A 32 28.52 24.26 16.93
C LYS A 32 27.33 24.02 15.99
N TYR A 33 26.54 25.07 15.72
CA TYR A 33 25.39 25.01 14.77
C TYR A 33 24.33 23.97 15.13
N VAL A 34 24.02 23.81 16.41
CA VAL A 34 23.11 22.79 16.96
C VAL A 34 21.74 22.72 16.28
N SER A 35 21.22 23.86 15.77
CA SER A 35 19.94 23.93 15.05
C SER A 35 19.92 23.02 13.80
N SER A 36 21.08 22.78 13.21
CA SER A 36 21.17 21.92 12.01
C SER A 36 20.87 20.46 12.30
N ALA A 37 21.17 19.94 13.51
CA ALA A 37 20.73 18.62 13.92
C ALA A 37 19.19 18.52 13.94
N GLY A 38 18.50 19.58 14.40
CA GLY A 38 17.04 19.67 14.35
C GLY A 38 16.49 19.68 12.93
N ILE A 39 17.08 20.48 12.04
CA ILE A 39 16.67 20.55 10.62
C ILE A 39 16.84 19.18 9.96
N ILE A 40 17.96 18.50 10.18
CA ILE A 40 18.22 17.17 9.65
C ILE A 40 17.20 16.16 10.18
N THR A 41 16.82 16.23 11.45
CA THR A 41 15.76 15.40 12.05
C THR A 41 14.41 15.63 11.36
N LEU A 42 14.01 16.90 11.19
CA LEU A 42 12.77 17.29 10.54
C LEU A 42 12.68 16.68 9.13
N LEU A 43 13.77 16.80 8.35
CA LEU A 43 13.87 16.25 7.01
C LEU A 43 13.98 14.70 7.01
N SER A 44 14.38 14.06 8.11
CA SER A 44 14.58 12.60 8.20
C SER A 44 13.29 11.83 8.47
N ILE A 45 12.28 12.46 9.05
CA ILE A 45 10.99 11.80 9.37
C ILE A 45 10.17 11.69 8.08
N GLN A 46 10.03 10.48 7.58
CA GLN A 46 9.28 10.14 6.37
C GLN A 46 7.97 9.44 6.68
N ASP A 47 7.17 9.17 5.65
CA ASP A 47 5.87 8.51 5.80
C ASP A 47 5.99 7.01 6.13
N THR A 48 7.15 6.38 5.82
CA THR A 48 7.38 4.96 6.07
C THR A 48 8.74 4.70 6.72
N LYS A 49 8.85 3.60 7.48
CA LYS A 49 10.09 3.17 8.14
C LYS A 49 11.19 2.85 7.12
N LYS A 50 10.84 2.15 6.05
CA LYS A 50 11.76 1.76 4.98
C LYS A 50 12.33 2.98 4.25
N SER A 51 11.46 3.95 3.93
CA SER A 51 11.88 5.21 3.33
C SER A 51 12.84 5.98 4.26
N THR A 52 12.53 6.05 5.56
CA THR A 52 13.39 6.73 6.54
C THR A 52 14.79 6.16 6.59
N ILE A 53 14.92 4.83 6.65
CA ILE A 53 16.24 4.16 6.66
C ILE A 53 16.98 4.38 5.33
N LYS A 54 16.29 4.21 4.20
CA LYS A 54 16.88 4.42 2.88
C LYS A 54 17.42 5.84 2.71
N ILE A 55 16.65 6.84 3.13
CA ILE A 55 17.03 8.25 3.05
C ILE A 55 18.20 8.56 3.99
N ALA A 56 18.19 8.01 5.22
CA ALA A 56 19.30 8.20 6.14
C ALA A 56 20.62 7.63 5.58
N LEU A 57 20.61 6.45 4.98
CA LEU A 57 21.78 5.86 4.34
C LEU A 57 22.28 6.69 3.16
N LYS A 58 21.37 7.17 2.29
CA LYS A 58 21.72 8.09 1.19
C LYS A 58 22.36 9.38 1.69
N ARG A 59 21.87 9.95 2.81
CA ARG A 59 22.43 11.15 3.42
C ARG A 59 23.83 10.95 3.98
N ILE A 60 24.08 9.82 4.65
CA ILE A 60 25.43 9.49 5.14
C ILE A 60 26.39 9.37 3.96
N ALA A 61 26.00 8.67 2.89
CA ALA A 61 26.82 8.55 1.69
C ALA A 61 27.03 9.93 1.02
N GLY A 62 25.96 10.71 0.87
CA GLY A 62 26.03 12.07 0.34
C GLY A 62 26.90 13.00 1.18
N PHE A 63 26.89 12.86 2.51
CA PHE A 63 27.74 13.61 3.42
C PHE A 63 29.23 13.35 3.15
N VAL A 64 29.64 12.09 3.00
CA VAL A 64 31.04 11.75 2.71
C VAL A 64 31.50 12.36 1.39
N VAL A 65 30.69 12.21 0.34
CA VAL A 65 30.97 12.83 -0.99
C VAL A 65 31.03 14.35 -0.90
N SER A 66 30.05 14.95 -0.21
CA SER A 66 29.95 16.39 0.02
C SER A 66 31.21 16.96 0.71
N MET A 67 31.66 16.31 1.80
CA MET A 67 32.85 16.74 2.54
C MET A 67 34.11 16.66 1.66
N PHE A 68 34.25 15.63 0.85
CA PHE A 68 35.38 15.51 -0.09
C PHE A 68 35.39 16.61 -1.13
N ILE A 69 34.24 16.90 -1.75
CA ILE A 69 34.12 17.97 -2.75
C ILE A 69 34.37 19.33 -2.11
N ALA A 70 33.80 19.60 -0.93
CA ALA A 70 34.01 20.84 -0.19
C ALA A 70 35.49 21.02 0.19
N PHE A 71 36.18 19.98 0.61
CA PHE A 71 37.61 20.02 0.90
C PHE A 71 38.41 20.46 -0.34
N VAL A 72 38.16 19.84 -1.50
CA VAL A 72 38.85 20.22 -2.75
C VAL A 72 38.55 21.67 -3.12
N MET A 73 37.29 22.09 -3.16
CA MET A 73 36.88 23.40 -3.62
C MET A 73 37.38 24.51 -2.69
N PHE A 74 37.27 24.34 -1.38
CA PHE A 74 37.72 25.37 -0.44
C PHE A 74 39.24 25.47 -0.31
N ASN A 75 40.00 24.42 -0.52
CA ASN A 75 41.47 24.50 -0.54
C ASN A 75 42.02 25.05 -1.84
N THR A 76 41.29 24.96 -2.96
CA THR A 76 41.74 25.48 -4.27
C THR A 76 41.29 26.91 -4.52
N ILE A 77 40.06 27.28 -4.19
CA ILE A 77 39.44 28.58 -4.51
C ILE A 77 39.36 29.46 -3.25
N GLY A 78 39.38 28.86 -2.05
CA GLY A 78 39.23 29.56 -0.79
C GLY A 78 37.80 29.47 -0.21
N TYR A 79 37.64 29.89 1.04
CA TYR A 79 36.36 29.84 1.78
C TYR A 79 35.48 31.04 1.45
N ASN A 80 34.85 31.02 0.28
CA ASN A 80 34.07 32.11 -0.28
C ASN A 80 32.86 31.57 -1.09
N VAL A 81 31.96 32.50 -1.45
CA VAL A 81 30.74 32.15 -2.21
C VAL A 81 31.06 31.55 -3.60
N PRO A 82 32.02 32.02 -4.40
CA PRO A 82 32.39 31.36 -5.65
C PRO A 82 32.79 29.90 -5.48
N ALA A 83 33.59 29.56 -4.45
CA ALA A 83 33.97 28.17 -4.16
C ALA A 83 32.73 27.32 -3.79
N PHE A 84 31.79 27.87 -3.03
CA PHE A 84 30.54 27.20 -2.71
C PHE A 84 29.65 26.98 -3.93
N ILE A 85 29.62 27.90 -4.89
CA ILE A 85 28.91 27.70 -6.16
C ILE A 85 29.54 26.53 -6.95
N CYS A 86 30.87 26.50 -7.07
CA CYS A 86 31.57 25.39 -7.73
C CYS A 86 31.29 24.03 -7.00
N TYR A 87 31.33 24.04 -5.67
CA TYR A 87 30.92 22.87 -4.87
C TYR A 87 29.50 22.41 -5.22
N LEU A 88 28.51 23.31 -5.24
CA LEU A 88 27.13 22.96 -5.57
C LEU A 88 26.99 22.40 -6.98
N LEU A 89 27.66 23.01 -7.99
CA LEU A 89 27.61 22.49 -9.36
C LEU A 89 28.04 21.02 -9.43
N VAL A 90 29.14 20.68 -8.77
CA VAL A 90 29.65 19.28 -8.76
C VAL A 90 28.77 18.37 -7.90
N PHE A 91 28.44 18.80 -6.68
CA PHE A 91 27.71 17.99 -5.73
C PHE A 91 26.27 17.69 -6.19
N VAL A 92 25.56 18.69 -6.73
CA VAL A 92 24.21 18.51 -7.27
C VAL A 92 24.22 17.55 -8.46
N SER A 93 25.21 17.68 -9.36
CA SER A 93 25.34 16.76 -10.51
C SER A 93 25.52 15.31 -10.06
N ILE A 94 26.35 15.07 -9.04
CA ILE A 94 26.57 13.74 -8.47
C ILE A 94 25.29 13.23 -7.79
N CYS A 95 24.60 14.08 -7.02
CA CYS A 95 23.35 13.70 -6.37
C CYS A 95 22.23 13.34 -7.36
N ILE A 96 22.17 14.05 -8.50
CA ILE A 96 21.23 13.72 -9.59
C ILE A 96 21.59 12.37 -10.20
N PHE A 97 22.86 12.15 -10.52
CA PHE A 97 23.33 10.92 -11.17
C PHE A 97 23.08 9.65 -10.30
N PHE A 98 23.29 9.77 -8.97
CA PHE A 98 23.09 8.65 -8.03
C PHE A 98 21.72 8.67 -7.34
N GLU A 99 20.77 9.49 -7.77
CA GLU A 99 19.43 9.63 -7.16
C GLU A 99 19.47 9.92 -5.65
N MET A 100 20.38 10.77 -5.20
CA MET A 100 20.57 11.14 -3.78
C MET A 100 20.02 12.55 -3.47
N TYR A 101 18.90 12.92 -4.04
CA TYR A 101 18.28 14.27 -3.89
C TYR A 101 18.06 14.66 -2.43
N GLU A 102 17.74 13.70 -1.59
CA GLU A 102 17.45 13.91 -0.16
C GLU A 102 18.68 14.33 0.64
N SER A 103 19.88 14.21 0.06
CA SER A 103 21.14 14.61 0.65
C SER A 103 21.49 16.08 0.36
N LEU A 104 20.89 16.69 -0.67
CA LEU A 104 21.26 18.02 -1.14
C LEU A 104 21.16 19.08 -0.03
N SER A 105 19.97 19.28 0.53
CA SER A 105 19.74 20.33 1.52
C SER A 105 20.54 20.14 2.81
N PRO A 106 20.54 18.95 3.45
CA PRO A 106 21.33 18.73 4.66
C PRO A 106 22.83 18.95 4.45
N CYS A 107 23.39 18.38 3.40
CA CYS A 107 24.83 18.49 3.12
C CYS A 107 25.25 19.93 2.76
N ALA A 108 24.43 20.64 1.96
CA ALA A 108 24.71 22.03 1.62
C ALA A 108 24.77 22.93 2.88
N VAL A 109 23.85 22.73 3.84
CA VAL A 109 23.85 23.47 5.11
C VAL A 109 25.14 23.21 5.89
N LEU A 110 25.58 21.95 6.00
CA LEU A 110 26.80 21.59 6.74
C LEU A 110 28.06 22.18 6.07
N VAL A 111 28.09 22.24 4.73
CA VAL A 111 29.20 22.86 3.99
C VAL A 111 29.21 24.39 4.12
N ILE A 112 28.04 25.03 4.25
CA ILE A 112 27.95 26.47 4.57
C ILE A 112 28.60 26.77 5.92
N HIS A 113 28.44 25.94 6.96
CA HIS A 113 29.12 26.12 8.24
C HIS A 113 30.64 26.15 8.07
N ILE A 114 31.19 25.21 7.26
CA ILE A 114 32.63 25.15 6.97
C ILE A 114 33.10 26.45 6.25
N MET A 115 32.29 26.93 5.33
CA MET A 115 32.60 28.22 4.64
C MET A 115 32.65 29.37 5.64
N PHE A 116 31.75 29.44 6.61
CA PHE A 116 31.75 30.48 7.64
C PHE A 116 32.89 30.35 8.67
N GLU A 117 33.28 29.11 9.02
CA GLU A 117 34.46 28.85 9.88
C GLU A 117 35.79 29.29 9.19
N LYS A 118 35.80 29.39 7.86
CA LYS A 118 36.99 29.74 7.05
C LYS A 118 38.18 28.79 7.20
N TYR A 119 37.95 27.59 7.72
CA TYR A 119 38.93 26.50 7.75
C TYR A 119 38.22 25.13 7.82
N MET A 120 38.91 24.12 7.35
CA MET A 120 38.40 22.73 7.38
C MET A 120 39.48 21.85 8.00
N ASN A 121 39.27 21.48 9.25
CA ASN A 121 40.11 20.50 9.97
C ASN A 121 39.26 19.36 10.48
N ILE A 122 39.90 18.34 11.05
CA ILE A 122 39.23 17.14 11.55
C ILE A 122 38.18 17.45 12.64
N GLY A 123 38.41 18.51 13.42
CA GLY A 123 37.48 18.97 14.47
C GLY A 123 36.18 19.51 13.86
N VAL A 124 36.26 20.34 12.82
CA VAL A 124 35.09 20.90 12.12
C VAL A 124 34.34 19.78 11.40
N VAL A 125 35.05 18.92 10.66
CA VAL A 125 34.40 17.78 9.96
C VAL A 125 33.71 16.85 10.97
N ARG A 126 34.33 16.58 12.13
CA ARG A 126 33.72 15.80 13.21
C ARG A 126 32.43 16.45 13.74
N ASN A 127 32.45 17.79 13.93
CA ASN A 127 31.24 18.51 14.34
C ASN A 127 30.09 18.31 13.37
N GLU A 128 30.34 18.51 12.08
CA GLU A 128 29.32 18.35 11.03
C GLU A 128 28.85 16.91 10.90
N ALA A 129 29.75 15.92 11.04
CA ALA A 129 29.40 14.51 11.06
C ALA A 129 28.50 14.15 12.24
N LEU A 130 28.80 14.68 13.44
CA LEU A 130 27.95 14.46 14.63
C LEU A 130 26.57 15.10 14.47
N LEU A 131 26.46 16.30 13.91
CA LEU A 131 25.16 16.93 13.61
C LEU A 131 24.33 16.07 12.64
N MET A 132 24.95 15.55 11.58
CA MET A 132 24.32 14.65 10.61
C MET A 132 23.84 13.36 11.29
N LEU A 133 24.70 12.71 12.09
CA LEU A 133 24.38 11.46 12.78
C LEU A 133 23.29 11.64 13.83
N ILE A 134 23.35 12.69 14.65
CA ILE A 134 22.30 12.97 15.65
C ILE A 134 20.96 13.18 14.94
N GLY A 135 20.92 14.07 13.95
CA GLY A 135 19.68 14.36 13.25
C GLY A 135 19.07 13.15 12.55
N ALA A 136 19.88 12.36 11.86
CA ALA A 136 19.45 11.15 11.21
C ALA A 136 18.97 10.07 12.21
N SER A 137 19.74 9.86 13.29
CA SER A 137 19.43 8.84 14.30
C SER A 137 18.14 9.15 15.06
N VAL A 138 17.95 10.40 15.50
CA VAL A 138 16.69 10.83 16.17
C VAL A 138 15.51 10.66 15.21
N GLY A 139 15.66 11.04 13.94
CA GLY A 139 14.63 10.84 12.91
C GLY A 139 14.27 9.36 12.72
N ILE A 140 15.26 8.47 12.65
CA ILE A 140 15.05 7.03 12.54
C ILE A 140 14.33 6.50 13.78
N ILE A 141 14.84 6.78 14.98
CA ILE A 141 14.31 6.25 16.26
C ILE A 141 12.83 6.62 16.40
N LEU A 142 12.48 7.88 16.19
CA LEU A 142 11.10 8.33 16.28
C LEU A 142 10.20 7.74 15.20
N ASN A 143 10.75 7.52 14.01
CA ASN A 143 9.96 6.93 12.94
C ASN A 143 9.84 5.41 13.02
N MET A 144 10.72 4.73 13.77
CA MET A 144 10.56 3.31 14.10
C MET A 144 9.31 3.05 14.98
N TYR A 145 8.89 4.03 15.78
CA TYR A 145 7.64 3.96 16.55
C TYR A 145 6.44 4.33 15.67
N MET A 146 6.13 3.50 14.69
CA MET A 146 4.88 3.55 13.93
C MET A 146 3.98 2.40 14.38
N PRO A 147 2.74 2.68 14.84
CA PRO A 147 1.80 1.63 15.20
C PRO A 147 1.50 0.75 13.99
N ARG A 148 1.41 -0.56 14.21
CA ARG A 148 0.99 -1.52 13.18
C ARG A 148 -0.53 -1.39 12.99
N ASN A 149 -0.97 -1.04 11.80
CA ASN A 149 -2.41 -0.90 11.50
C ASN A 149 -3.05 -2.22 11.02
N LEU A 150 -2.54 -3.37 11.46
CA LEU A 150 -3.11 -4.68 11.09
C LEU A 150 -4.62 -4.78 11.44
N ALA A 151 -5.05 -4.18 12.55
CA ALA A 151 -6.46 -4.14 12.91
C ALA A 151 -7.30 -3.42 11.84
N HIS A 152 -6.80 -2.34 11.28
CA HIS A 152 -7.49 -1.59 10.24
C HIS A 152 -7.57 -2.34 8.90
N ILE A 153 -6.50 -3.07 8.54
CA ILE A 153 -6.50 -3.94 7.35
C ILE A 153 -7.54 -5.06 7.52
N ARG A 154 -7.61 -5.67 8.71
CA ARG A 154 -8.62 -6.68 9.04
C ARG A 154 -10.06 -6.14 9.00
N GLU A 155 -10.28 -4.90 9.39
CA GLU A 155 -11.56 -4.22 9.27
C GLU A 155 -11.98 -4.04 7.80
N TYR A 156 -11.06 -3.61 6.91
CA TYR A 156 -11.31 -3.56 5.48
C TYR A 156 -11.61 -4.95 4.89
N GLN A 157 -10.86 -5.95 5.29
CA GLN A 157 -11.08 -7.34 4.87
C GLN A 157 -12.48 -7.80 5.22
N ALA A 158 -12.90 -7.64 6.47
CA ALA A 158 -14.24 -8.02 6.93
C ALA A 158 -15.33 -7.27 6.16
N LYS A 159 -15.17 -5.95 5.97
CA LYS A 159 -16.12 -5.12 5.22
C LYS A 159 -16.27 -5.57 3.78
N ILE A 160 -15.16 -5.86 3.09
CA ILE A 160 -15.18 -6.33 1.70
C ILE A 160 -15.84 -7.72 1.59
N GLU A 161 -15.58 -8.62 2.55
CA GLU A 161 -16.24 -9.93 2.58
C GLU A 161 -17.75 -9.82 2.79
N ASP A 162 -18.19 -8.93 3.67
CA ASP A 162 -19.62 -8.70 3.92
C ASP A 162 -20.30 -8.10 2.67
N GLU A 163 -19.66 -7.16 1.98
CA GLU A 163 -20.19 -6.62 0.73
C GLU A 163 -20.28 -7.69 -0.37
N ILE A 164 -19.31 -8.58 -0.49
CA ILE A 164 -19.39 -9.71 -1.44
C ILE A 164 -20.57 -10.63 -1.10
N ARG A 165 -20.83 -10.91 0.18
CA ARG A 165 -22.01 -11.70 0.61
C ARG A 165 -23.30 -10.99 0.21
N ILE A 166 -23.42 -9.67 0.46
CA ILE A 166 -24.59 -8.85 0.06
C ILE A 166 -24.80 -8.89 -1.46
N ILE A 167 -23.74 -8.79 -2.26
CA ILE A 167 -23.83 -8.86 -3.73
C ILE A 167 -24.36 -10.23 -4.17
N LEU A 168 -23.83 -11.31 -3.58
CA LEU A 168 -24.28 -12.66 -3.92
C LEU A 168 -25.71 -12.94 -3.44
N ASP A 169 -26.11 -12.43 -2.27
CA ASP A 169 -27.50 -12.53 -1.80
C ASP A 169 -28.47 -11.79 -2.73
N LYS A 170 -28.12 -10.59 -3.22
CA LYS A 170 -28.91 -9.89 -4.23
C LYS A 170 -29.02 -10.69 -5.52
N LEU A 171 -27.95 -11.34 -5.96
CA LEU A 171 -27.99 -12.22 -7.13
C LEU A 171 -28.90 -13.45 -6.89
N VAL A 172 -28.88 -14.04 -5.70
CA VAL A 172 -29.79 -15.14 -5.33
C VAL A 172 -31.25 -14.72 -5.40
N VAL A 173 -31.59 -13.56 -4.80
CA VAL A 173 -32.97 -13.02 -4.81
C VAL A 173 -33.41 -12.75 -6.24
N PHE A 174 -32.59 -12.09 -7.06
CA PHE A 174 -32.85 -11.82 -8.46
C PHE A 174 -33.11 -13.09 -9.28
N LEU A 175 -32.34 -14.13 -9.07
CA LEU A 175 -32.48 -15.40 -9.80
C LEU A 175 -33.72 -16.21 -9.38
N LYS A 176 -34.29 -15.93 -8.19
CA LYS A 176 -35.50 -16.59 -7.66
C LYS A 176 -36.80 -15.84 -7.95
N ASP A 177 -36.74 -14.50 -8.11
CA ASP A 177 -37.94 -13.67 -8.30
C ASP A 177 -37.78 -12.78 -9.56
N GLU A 178 -38.73 -12.91 -10.49
CA GLU A 178 -38.76 -12.14 -11.73
C GLU A 178 -39.04 -10.66 -11.52
N LYS A 179 -39.62 -10.27 -10.38
CA LYS A 179 -39.92 -8.89 -10.04
C LYS A 179 -38.75 -8.09 -9.50
N GLU A 180 -37.72 -8.81 -9.03
CA GLU A 180 -36.54 -8.20 -8.45
C GLU A 180 -35.58 -7.66 -9.53
N LYS A 181 -35.01 -6.50 -9.24
CA LYS A 181 -33.97 -5.88 -10.08
C LYS A 181 -32.59 -6.19 -9.55
N LEU A 182 -31.66 -6.37 -10.47
CA LEU A 182 -30.26 -6.63 -10.15
C LEU A 182 -29.48 -5.31 -10.17
N GLU A 183 -29.43 -4.62 -9.02
CA GLU A 183 -28.77 -3.31 -8.89
C GLU A 183 -27.84 -3.32 -7.65
N TYR A 184 -26.62 -2.80 -7.85
CA TYR A 184 -25.65 -2.60 -6.79
C TYR A 184 -24.66 -1.48 -7.17
N ASP A 185 -24.23 -0.68 -6.18
CA ASP A 185 -23.25 0.40 -6.37
C ASP A 185 -21.81 -0.15 -6.26
N PHE A 186 -21.32 -0.69 -7.37
CA PHE A 186 -19.95 -1.19 -7.47
C PHE A 186 -18.89 -0.08 -7.37
N ASP A 187 -19.20 1.16 -7.77
CA ASP A 187 -18.23 2.26 -7.76
C ASP A 187 -17.87 2.66 -6.32
N ALA A 188 -18.85 2.62 -5.41
CA ALA A 188 -18.61 2.83 -3.98
C ALA A 188 -17.71 1.73 -3.38
N LEU A 189 -17.94 0.47 -3.76
CA LEU A 189 -17.13 -0.66 -3.29
C LEU A 189 -15.70 -0.63 -3.86
N GLU A 190 -15.53 -0.27 -5.13
CA GLU A 190 -14.22 -0.13 -5.76
C GLU A 190 -13.37 0.92 -5.04
N LYS A 191 -13.94 2.05 -4.62
CA LYS A 191 -13.22 3.05 -3.80
C LYS A 191 -12.75 2.47 -2.46
N ILE A 192 -13.59 1.67 -1.80
CA ILE A 192 -13.21 1.04 -0.52
C ILE A 192 -12.04 0.08 -0.73
N ILE A 193 -12.04 -0.68 -1.81
CA ILE A 193 -10.97 -1.61 -2.15
C ILE A 193 -9.68 -0.87 -2.54
N ASP A 194 -9.78 0.16 -3.37
CA ASP A 194 -8.63 0.96 -3.76
C ASP A 194 -7.96 1.62 -2.54
N ASP A 195 -8.75 2.13 -1.61
CA ASP A 195 -8.27 2.66 -0.33
C ASP A 195 -7.60 1.56 0.52
N ALA A 196 -8.17 0.36 0.56
CA ALA A 196 -7.61 -0.77 1.30
C ALA A 196 -6.27 -1.24 0.70
N VAL A 197 -6.17 -1.32 -0.63
CA VAL A 197 -4.94 -1.66 -1.36
C VAL A 197 -3.88 -0.59 -1.10
N ALA A 198 -4.19 0.70 -1.28
CA ALA A 198 -3.26 1.81 -1.06
C ALA A 198 -2.71 1.81 0.38
N LYS A 199 -3.57 1.58 1.38
CA LYS A 199 -3.16 1.48 2.78
C LYS A 199 -2.30 0.25 3.05
N SER A 200 -2.61 -0.89 2.44
CA SER A 200 -1.80 -2.10 2.55
C SER A 200 -0.39 -1.91 1.99
N TYR A 201 -0.23 -1.20 0.88
CA TYR A 201 1.08 -0.83 0.35
C TYR A 201 1.84 0.13 1.27
N THR A 202 1.16 1.13 1.84
CA THR A 202 1.78 2.07 2.81
C THR A 202 2.25 1.33 4.07
N ASP A 203 1.46 0.39 4.57
CA ASP A 203 1.81 -0.41 5.72
C ASP A 203 2.93 -1.42 5.42
N LYS A 204 3.04 -1.95 4.20
CA LYS A 204 4.17 -2.78 3.75
C LYS A 204 5.51 -2.04 3.90
N ASP A 205 5.57 -0.76 3.57
CA ASP A 205 6.79 0.04 3.73
C ASP A 205 7.07 0.44 5.19
N ASN A 206 6.08 0.28 6.08
CA ASN A 206 6.20 0.49 7.52
C ASN A 206 6.57 -0.77 8.30
N ILE A 207 6.43 -1.95 7.71
CA ILE A 207 6.80 -3.22 8.33
C ILE A 207 8.04 -3.76 7.61
N LEU A 208 9.12 -3.92 8.38
CA LEU A 208 10.40 -4.48 7.89
C LEU A 208 10.34 -6.03 7.74
N SER A 209 9.15 -6.64 7.85
CA SER A 209 8.93 -8.08 7.79
C SER A 209 7.92 -8.48 6.69
N TYR A 210 7.99 -9.73 6.26
CA TYR A 210 7.23 -10.33 5.15
C TYR A 210 5.70 -10.38 5.34
N ASP A 211 5.18 -9.99 6.50
CA ASP A 211 3.80 -10.25 6.95
C ASP A 211 2.68 -9.55 6.16
N LEU A 212 3.01 -8.54 5.33
CA LEU A 212 2.00 -7.75 4.62
C LEU A 212 1.78 -8.12 3.17
N LYS A 213 2.66 -8.92 2.57
CA LYS A 213 2.47 -9.39 1.20
C LYS A 213 1.15 -10.15 1.08
N TYR A 214 0.86 -11.03 2.05
CA TYR A 214 -0.38 -11.77 2.12
C TYR A 214 -1.63 -10.87 2.03
N PHE A 215 -1.67 -9.77 2.80
CA PHE A 215 -2.83 -8.87 2.80
C PHE A 215 -2.98 -8.09 1.50
N ILE A 216 -1.87 -7.70 0.87
CA ILE A 216 -1.89 -7.05 -0.44
C ILE A 216 -2.45 -8.02 -1.48
N ASP A 217 -1.89 -9.21 -1.58
CA ASP A 217 -2.30 -10.25 -2.52
C ASP A 217 -3.78 -10.64 -2.27
N TYR A 218 -4.21 -10.66 -1.00
CA TYR A 218 -5.61 -10.90 -0.62
C TYR A 218 -6.54 -9.78 -1.13
N MET A 219 -6.18 -8.52 -0.96
CA MET A 219 -7.00 -7.39 -1.41
C MET A 219 -7.07 -7.32 -2.95
N GLU A 220 -5.97 -7.59 -3.65
CA GLU A 220 -5.94 -7.66 -5.10
C GLU A 220 -6.79 -8.83 -5.64
N MET A 221 -6.75 -9.99 -4.99
CA MET A 221 -7.63 -11.12 -5.27
C MET A 221 -9.11 -10.72 -5.12
N ARG A 222 -9.49 -10.05 -4.00
CA ARG A 222 -10.86 -9.58 -3.79
C ARG A 222 -11.28 -8.52 -4.81
N LYS A 223 -10.39 -7.61 -5.19
CA LYS A 223 -10.63 -6.64 -6.27
C LYS A 223 -10.99 -7.35 -7.58
N SER A 224 -10.20 -8.36 -7.95
CA SER A 224 -10.46 -9.17 -9.15
C SER A 224 -11.81 -9.89 -9.08
N GLN A 225 -12.17 -10.45 -7.92
CA GLN A 225 -13.48 -11.09 -7.71
C GLN A 225 -14.64 -10.10 -7.85
N ILE A 226 -14.52 -8.88 -7.34
CA ILE A 226 -15.56 -7.85 -7.45
C ILE A 226 -15.76 -7.43 -8.91
N MET A 227 -14.71 -7.33 -9.70
CA MET A 227 -14.83 -7.05 -11.13
C MET A 227 -15.64 -8.14 -11.85
N VAL A 228 -15.43 -9.41 -11.49
CA VAL A 228 -16.23 -10.53 -12.03
C VAL A 228 -17.69 -10.42 -11.60
N LEU A 229 -17.97 -10.10 -10.34
CA LEU A 229 -19.34 -9.91 -9.84
C LEU A 229 -20.04 -8.74 -10.54
N ARG A 230 -19.35 -7.62 -10.76
CA ARG A 230 -19.86 -6.48 -11.55
C ARG A 230 -20.27 -6.93 -12.95
N TYR A 231 -19.46 -7.75 -13.60
CA TYR A 231 -19.77 -8.27 -14.92
C TYR A 231 -20.98 -9.21 -14.91
N ILE A 232 -21.12 -10.07 -13.89
CA ILE A 232 -22.32 -10.90 -13.68
C ILE A 232 -23.59 -10.03 -13.57
N PHE A 233 -23.54 -8.93 -12.80
CA PHE A 233 -24.66 -8.02 -12.64
C PHE A 233 -25.03 -7.33 -13.94
N MET A 234 -24.04 -6.85 -14.68
CA MET A 234 -24.26 -6.21 -15.99
C MET A 234 -24.92 -7.17 -17.00
N GLN A 235 -24.50 -8.43 -17.03
CA GLN A 235 -25.11 -9.42 -17.92
C GLN A 235 -26.49 -9.86 -17.42
N GLY A 236 -26.62 -10.17 -16.12
CA GLY A 236 -27.85 -10.65 -15.51
C GLY A 236 -29.00 -9.65 -15.62
N SER A 237 -28.74 -8.34 -15.54
CA SER A 237 -29.78 -7.30 -15.65
C SER A 237 -30.54 -7.31 -16.99
N ASN A 238 -30.02 -7.97 -18.02
CA ASN A 238 -30.66 -8.10 -19.33
C ASN A 238 -31.61 -9.29 -19.43
N MET A 239 -31.77 -10.10 -18.39
CA MET A 239 -32.67 -11.26 -18.42
C MET A 239 -34.15 -10.84 -18.34
N ASN A 240 -34.96 -11.41 -19.24
CA ASN A 240 -36.39 -11.12 -19.30
C ASN A 240 -37.24 -12.11 -18.46
N SER A 241 -36.78 -13.34 -18.29
CA SER A 241 -37.46 -14.38 -17.52
C SER A 241 -36.48 -15.14 -16.61
N ARG A 242 -37.01 -15.99 -15.74
CA ARG A 242 -36.21 -16.86 -14.86
C ARG A 242 -36.46 -18.32 -15.18
N PRO A 243 -35.76 -18.89 -16.18
CA PRO A 243 -35.84 -20.32 -16.48
C PRO A 243 -35.50 -21.17 -15.25
N ALA A 244 -35.95 -22.43 -15.23
CA ALA A 244 -35.71 -23.35 -14.10
C ALA A 244 -34.23 -23.42 -13.69
N GLN A 245 -33.30 -23.25 -14.64
CA GLN A 245 -31.87 -23.21 -14.42
C GLN A 245 -31.42 -22.03 -13.54
N ALA A 246 -32.15 -20.91 -13.52
CA ALA A 246 -31.85 -19.79 -12.65
C ALA A 246 -31.93 -20.19 -11.16
N ARG A 247 -32.91 -21.06 -10.82
CA ARG A 247 -33.07 -21.56 -9.43
C ARG A 247 -31.91 -22.45 -9.03
N ASP A 248 -31.41 -23.29 -9.92
CA ASP A 248 -30.26 -24.16 -9.62
C ASP A 248 -29.01 -23.33 -9.29
N ILE A 249 -28.78 -22.22 -10.02
CA ILE A 249 -27.69 -21.29 -9.72
C ILE A 249 -27.92 -20.59 -8.38
N ALA A 250 -29.13 -20.13 -8.13
CA ALA A 250 -29.49 -19.48 -6.87
C ALA A 250 -29.26 -20.40 -5.67
N ASP A 251 -29.68 -21.66 -5.75
CA ASP A 251 -29.50 -22.65 -4.68
C ASP A 251 -28.00 -22.98 -4.47
N PHE A 252 -27.23 -23.07 -5.54
CA PHE A 252 -25.77 -23.18 -5.45
C PHE A 252 -25.15 -21.99 -4.72
N LEU A 253 -25.48 -20.75 -5.10
CA LEU A 253 -24.98 -19.54 -4.47
C LEU A 253 -25.39 -19.44 -3.00
N GLN A 254 -26.64 -19.81 -2.66
CA GLN A 254 -27.13 -19.82 -1.29
C GLN A 254 -26.32 -20.80 -0.40
N ASN A 255 -25.86 -21.92 -0.96
CA ASN A 255 -24.97 -22.86 -0.27
C ASN A 255 -23.51 -22.40 -0.22
N LEU A 256 -23.09 -21.54 -1.16
CA LEU A 256 -21.74 -20.98 -1.23
C LEU A 256 -21.53 -19.85 -0.22
N ILE A 257 -22.49 -18.94 -0.07
CA ILE A 257 -22.38 -17.71 0.74
C ILE A 257 -21.87 -17.97 2.17
N PRO A 258 -22.41 -18.94 2.94
CA PRO A 258 -21.90 -19.22 4.28
C PRO A 258 -20.47 -19.75 4.32
N LYS A 259 -19.98 -20.29 3.20
CA LYS A 259 -18.64 -20.86 3.07
C LYS A 259 -17.60 -19.82 2.58
N LEU A 260 -18.03 -18.59 2.29
CA LEU A 260 -17.14 -17.51 1.88
C LEU A 260 -16.42 -16.93 3.09
N HIS A 261 -15.21 -17.38 3.32
CA HIS A 261 -14.30 -16.88 4.34
C HIS A 261 -12.85 -17.00 3.88
N GLU A 262 -11.95 -16.34 4.60
CA GLU A 262 -10.52 -16.22 4.25
C GLU A 262 -9.86 -17.59 3.99
N SER A 263 -10.11 -18.60 4.85
CA SER A 263 -9.48 -19.91 4.79
C SER A 263 -10.14 -20.92 3.84
N ASN A 264 -11.21 -20.54 3.11
CA ASN A 264 -11.83 -21.41 2.10
C ASN A 264 -10.93 -21.47 0.86
N ASN A 265 -10.72 -22.67 0.31
CA ASN A 265 -9.89 -22.93 -0.86
C ASN A 265 -10.67 -23.02 -2.19
N ALA A 266 -11.98 -22.84 -2.16
CA ALA A 266 -12.91 -22.93 -3.28
C ALA A 266 -13.01 -24.30 -4.00
N VAL A 267 -12.22 -25.30 -3.65
CA VAL A 267 -12.17 -26.60 -4.36
C VAL A 267 -13.52 -27.31 -4.33
N ASN A 268 -14.15 -27.42 -3.16
CA ASN A 268 -15.46 -28.05 -3.04
C ASN A 268 -16.54 -27.26 -3.79
N ALA A 269 -16.47 -25.93 -3.77
CA ALA A 269 -17.42 -25.08 -4.48
C ALA A 269 -17.29 -25.24 -6.01
N LEU A 270 -16.07 -25.39 -6.54
CA LEU A 270 -15.84 -25.68 -7.96
C LEU A 270 -16.41 -27.05 -8.36
N LEU A 271 -16.29 -28.07 -7.49
CA LEU A 271 -16.90 -29.38 -7.72
C LEU A 271 -18.43 -29.30 -7.72
N ASP A 272 -19.02 -28.58 -6.75
CA ASP A 272 -20.47 -28.38 -6.69
C ASP A 272 -20.96 -27.63 -7.95
N LEU A 273 -20.22 -26.61 -8.41
CA LEU A 273 -20.53 -25.87 -9.62
C LEU A 273 -20.46 -26.76 -10.89
N TYR A 274 -19.50 -27.68 -10.95
CA TYR A 274 -19.42 -28.66 -12.04
C TYR A 274 -20.72 -29.48 -12.16
N PHE A 275 -21.28 -29.94 -11.04
CA PHE A 275 -22.55 -30.69 -11.07
C PHE A 275 -23.72 -29.82 -11.54
N VAL A 276 -23.77 -28.53 -11.16
CA VAL A 276 -24.79 -27.59 -11.67
C VAL A 276 -24.65 -27.45 -13.20
N LYS A 277 -23.43 -27.31 -13.71
CA LYS A 277 -23.16 -27.19 -15.15
C LYS A 277 -23.58 -28.45 -15.93
N GLU A 278 -23.31 -29.64 -15.40
CA GLU A 278 -23.72 -30.92 -16.01
C GLU A 278 -25.23 -31.10 -15.99
N LYS A 279 -25.91 -30.69 -14.90
CA LYS A 279 -27.37 -30.67 -14.83
C LYS A 279 -27.99 -29.78 -15.90
N HIS A 280 -27.42 -28.58 -16.13
CA HIS A 280 -27.89 -27.68 -17.19
C HIS A 280 -27.64 -28.24 -18.58
N ARG A 281 -26.51 -28.94 -18.80
CA ARG A 281 -26.17 -29.55 -20.09
C ARG A 281 -27.15 -30.66 -20.49
N SER A 282 -27.67 -31.40 -19.52
CA SER A 282 -28.63 -32.50 -19.70
C SER A 282 -30.11 -32.04 -19.68
N SER A 283 -30.37 -30.74 -19.54
CA SER A 283 -31.74 -30.21 -19.50
C SER A 283 -32.39 -30.17 -20.89
N GLU A 284 -33.74 -30.17 -20.94
CA GLU A 284 -34.48 -30.02 -22.19
C GLU A 284 -34.08 -28.76 -22.94
N LEU A 285 -34.22 -28.78 -24.26
CA LEU A 285 -33.97 -27.61 -25.14
C LEU A 285 -34.96 -26.47 -24.84
N PRO A 286 -34.55 -25.21 -24.99
CA PRO A 286 -35.43 -24.05 -24.79
C PRO A 286 -36.55 -24.07 -25.83
N LYS A 287 -37.77 -23.68 -25.40
CA LYS A 287 -38.97 -23.71 -26.27
C LYS A 287 -39.26 -22.37 -26.96
N THR A 288 -38.66 -21.28 -26.44
CA THR A 288 -38.83 -19.92 -27.01
C THR A 288 -37.48 -19.24 -27.19
N VAL A 289 -37.45 -18.21 -28.05
CA VAL A 289 -36.25 -17.39 -28.27
C VAL A 289 -35.83 -16.68 -26.96
N THR A 290 -36.78 -16.11 -26.22
CA THR A 290 -36.53 -15.48 -24.93
C THR A 290 -35.90 -16.44 -23.93
N GLU A 291 -36.46 -17.65 -23.83
CA GLU A 291 -35.86 -18.70 -22.95
C GLU A 291 -34.44 -19.07 -23.38
N PHE A 292 -34.19 -19.13 -24.69
CA PHE A 292 -32.86 -19.39 -25.24
C PHE A 292 -31.88 -18.30 -24.85
N GLU A 293 -32.24 -17.02 -24.99
CA GLU A 293 -31.39 -15.88 -24.64
C GLU A 293 -31.13 -15.82 -23.14
N ASP A 294 -32.16 -16.03 -22.31
CA ASP A 294 -32.01 -16.05 -20.85
C ASP A 294 -31.12 -17.21 -20.38
N ARG A 295 -31.26 -18.42 -20.97
CA ARG A 295 -30.38 -19.55 -20.70
C ARG A 295 -28.94 -19.31 -21.16
N ALA A 296 -28.72 -18.59 -22.27
CA ALA A 296 -27.40 -18.20 -22.72
C ALA A 296 -26.74 -17.22 -21.70
N THR A 297 -27.52 -16.27 -21.18
CA THR A 297 -27.10 -15.39 -20.11
C THR A 297 -26.73 -16.16 -18.84
N LEU A 298 -27.57 -17.12 -18.41
CA LEU A 298 -27.26 -17.97 -17.25
C LEU A 298 -26.00 -18.81 -17.45
N ARG A 299 -25.76 -19.27 -18.67
CA ARG A 299 -24.51 -19.98 -19.01
C ARG A 299 -23.29 -19.08 -18.82
N SER A 300 -23.38 -17.81 -19.24
CA SER A 300 -22.33 -16.83 -19.04
C SER A 300 -22.14 -16.51 -17.53
N VAL A 301 -23.23 -16.37 -16.77
CA VAL A 301 -23.18 -16.21 -15.31
C VAL A 301 -22.43 -17.38 -14.66
N LEU A 302 -22.71 -18.64 -15.05
CA LEU A 302 -22.00 -19.83 -14.51
C LEU A 302 -20.50 -19.81 -14.82
N VAL A 303 -20.10 -19.36 -16.01
CA VAL A 303 -18.68 -19.22 -16.39
C VAL A 303 -17.99 -18.15 -15.51
N ASN A 304 -18.67 -17.04 -15.28
CA ASN A 304 -18.14 -15.99 -14.42
C ASN A 304 -18.10 -16.41 -12.93
N ILE A 305 -19.07 -17.18 -12.43
CA ILE A 305 -19.00 -17.76 -11.08
C ILE A 305 -17.82 -18.73 -10.96
N GLU A 306 -17.55 -19.53 -11.99
CA GLU A 306 -16.35 -20.38 -12.03
C GLU A 306 -15.08 -19.54 -11.93
N GLN A 307 -14.97 -18.47 -12.73
CA GLN A 307 -13.84 -17.56 -12.67
C GLN A 307 -13.70 -16.89 -11.27
N PHE A 308 -14.79 -16.49 -10.64
CA PHE A 308 -14.80 -15.97 -9.27
C PHE A 308 -14.19 -16.97 -8.28
N LEU A 309 -14.50 -18.25 -8.41
CA LEU A 309 -13.98 -19.32 -7.55
C LEU A 309 -12.52 -19.65 -7.88
N GLU A 310 -12.14 -19.66 -9.17
CA GLU A 310 -10.78 -19.91 -9.62
C GLU A 310 -9.80 -18.86 -9.13
N ILE A 311 -10.17 -17.58 -9.16
CA ILE A 311 -9.36 -16.49 -8.59
C ILE A 311 -9.04 -16.78 -7.11
N LYS A 312 -10.01 -17.28 -6.34
CA LYS A 312 -9.77 -17.67 -4.95
C LYS A 312 -8.86 -18.88 -4.83
N ARG A 313 -9.04 -19.89 -5.67
CA ARG A 313 -8.21 -21.11 -5.68
C ARG A 313 -6.75 -20.76 -5.98
N GLU A 314 -6.50 -19.98 -7.05
CA GLU A 314 -5.16 -19.55 -7.42
C GLU A 314 -4.47 -18.75 -6.30
N PHE A 315 -5.21 -17.86 -5.64
CA PHE A 315 -4.68 -17.16 -4.47
C PHE A 315 -4.23 -18.13 -3.40
N VAL A 316 -5.03 -19.14 -3.07
CA VAL A 316 -4.72 -20.13 -2.02
C VAL A 316 -3.55 -21.05 -2.41
N GLU A 317 -3.39 -21.39 -3.69
CA GLU A 317 -2.26 -22.17 -4.19
C GLU A 317 -0.93 -21.38 -4.12
N ASN A 318 -1.00 -20.05 -4.25
CA ASN A 318 0.17 -19.16 -4.19
C ASN A 318 0.59 -18.76 -2.76
N ILE A 319 -0.21 -19.08 -1.74
CA ILE A 319 0.12 -18.80 -0.34
C ILE A 319 0.98 -19.93 0.22
N SER A 320 2.06 -19.57 0.92
CA SER A 320 2.91 -20.53 1.63
C SER A 320 2.20 -21.16 2.84
N GLU A 321 2.61 -22.36 3.23
CA GLU A 321 2.07 -23.02 4.43
C GLU A 321 2.36 -22.25 5.73
N GLU A 322 3.42 -21.43 5.76
CA GLU A 322 3.74 -20.54 6.88
C GLU A 322 2.73 -19.40 6.98
N GLU A 323 2.35 -18.78 5.85
CA GLU A 323 1.33 -17.73 5.78
C GLU A 323 -0.05 -18.29 6.18
N LYS A 324 -0.42 -19.48 5.70
CA LYS A 324 -1.67 -20.14 6.11
C LYS A 324 -1.73 -20.35 7.63
N LYS A 325 -0.66 -20.86 8.25
CA LYS A 325 -0.59 -21.04 9.71
C LYS A 325 -0.66 -19.74 10.48
N MET A 326 -0.15 -18.65 9.92
CA MET A 326 -0.09 -17.35 10.55
C MET A 326 -1.42 -16.59 10.48
N PHE A 327 -2.12 -16.65 9.34
CA PHE A 327 -3.27 -15.80 9.03
C PHE A 327 -4.61 -16.53 9.08
N TRP A 328 -4.64 -17.82 8.80
CA TRP A 328 -5.86 -18.63 8.84
C TRP A 328 -6.09 -19.19 10.26
N LYS A 329 -6.72 -18.37 11.08
CA LYS A 329 -7.08 -18.77 12.45
C LYS A 329 -8.59 -18.94 12.58
#